data_0a915c64486d8dcdff03b20a84f0ddb1
#
_entry.id   0a915c64486d8dcdff03b20a84f0ddb1
#
_cell.length_a   1.000
_cell.length_b   1.000
_cell.length_c   1.000
_cell.angle_alpha   90.00
_cell.angle_beta   90.00
_cell.angle_gamma   90.00
#
_symmetry.space_group_name_H-M   'P 1'
#
loop_
_entity.id
_entity.type
_entity.pdbx_description
1 polymer ?
#
loop_
_entity_poly.entity_id
_entity_poly.type
_entity_poly.pdbx_seq_one_letter_code
_entity_poly.pdbx_strand_id
1 'polypeptide(L)'
;AVCGLGHAHPKIARALSDQGQTLLHTSNLYDIPHQTRLAERLCTLSGMDNAFFCNSGAEANEAAIKLARLKGNRAGNHTPSVVVVDGSFHGRTMATLTASGSRKVQAGFEPLLGGFVRAPFNDIDAIQAIADNNPGVVAMLVEPILGEGGIHIPDSSYLTALREICDRHQWLLMLDEVQTGNARTGRYFAYQHSDCLPDVVTTAKGLGNGVPIGVCLARGEAAELFVPGNHGSTFGGNPLACAAAHAVLDVIEEDGICAHAETQGRRIVETLRTALAGNNAVKEVRGMGARARR
;
A
#
# COMPACT_ATOMS: atom_id res chain seq x y z
N ALA A 1 11.61 1.04 -7.65
CA ALA A 1 10.20 0.90 -7.27
C ALA A 1 9.45 2.24 -7.24
N VAL A 2 10.15 3.40 -7.21
CA VAL A 2 9.51 4.73 -7.14
C VAL A 2 9.17 5.25 -8.53
N CYS A 3 10.16 5.37 -9.42
CA CYS A 3 9.97 5.90 -10.77
C CYS A 3 9.48 4.81 -11.73
N GLY A 4 8.19 4.45 -11.62
CA GLY A 4 7.56 3.37 -12.40
C GLY A 4 7.55 3.63 -13.90
N LEU A 5 7.47 4.90 -14.28
CA LEU A 5 7.43 5.37 -15.67
C LEU A 5 8.80 5.86 -16.18
N GLY A 6 9.88 5.54 -15.45
CA GLY A 6 11.22 6.02 -15.78
C GLY A 6 11.49 7.44 -15.32
N HIS A 7 12.64 7.98 -15.75
CA HIS A 7 13.09 9.33 -15.40
C HIS A 7 12.70 10.33 -16.48
N ALA A 8 12.43 11.58 -16.08
CA ALA A 8 12.14 12.70 -16.96
C ALA A 8 11.01 12.45 -17.97
N HIS A 9 9.97 11.73 -17.56
CA HIS A 9 8.82 11.47 -18.44
C HIS A 9 8.17 12.81 -18.87
N PRO A 10 7.99 13.07 -20.18
CA PRO A 10 7.63 14.41 -20.69
C PRO A 10 6.28 14.91 -20.17
N LYS A 11 5.26 14.05 -20.03
CA LYS A 11 3.95 14.43 -19.48
C LYS A 11 4.08 14.87 -18.00
N ILE A 12 4.88 14.15 -17.19
CA ILE A 12 5.07 14.48 -15.79
C ILE A 12 5.87 15.78 -15.64
N ALA A 13 6.95 15.93 -16.43
CA ALA A 13 7.75 17.15 -16.43
C ALA A 13 6.91 18.39 -16.80
N ARG A 14 6.03 18.26 -17.82
CA ARG A 14 5.10 19.33 -18.21
C ARG A 14 4.10 19.64 -17.10
N ALA A 15 3.44 18.63 -16.51
CA ALA A 15 2.47 18.83 -15.45
C ALA A 15 3.08 19.55 -14.24
N LEU A 16 4.31 19.22 -13.86
CA LEU A 16 5.05 19.90 -12.80
C LEU A 16 5.37 21.36 -13.17
N SER A 17 5.82 21.61 -14.40
CA SER A 17 6.12 22.97 -14.88
C SER A 17 4.88 23.84 -14.89
N ASP A 18 3.78 23.37 -15.46
CA ASP A 18 2.53 24.11 -15.59
C ASP A 18 1.91 24.40 -14.22
N GLN A 19 1.87 23.38 -13.35
CA GLN A 19 1.35 23.57 -11.98
C GLN A 19 2.28 24.45 -11.13
N GLY A 20 3.59 24.31 -11.32
CA GLY A 20 4.58 25.13 -10.59
C GLY A 20 4.46 26.62 -10.92
N GLN A 21 4.03 26.99 -12.13
CA GLN A 21 3.76 28.37 -12.53
C GLN A 21 2.42 28.91 -12.02
N THR A 22 1.53 28.02 -11.55
CA THR A 22 0.20 28.38 -11.07
C THR A 22 0.17 28.49 -9.54
N LEU A 23 0.39 27.35 -8.86
CA LEU A 23 0.29 27.25 -7.40
C LEU A 23 0.95 25.95 -6.93
N LEU A 24 1.98 26.04 -6.09
CA LEU A 24 2.66 24.87 -5.53
C LEU A 24 1.86 24.22 -4.40
N HIS A 25 1.38 25.05 -3.47
CA HIS A 25 0.73 24.62 -2.24
C HIS A 25 -0.32 25.64 -1.79
N THR A 26 -1.39 25.13 -1.20
CA THR A 26 -2.35 25.89 -0.40
C THR A 26 -2.81 25.04 0.78
N SER A 27 -3.37 25.66 1.80
CA SER A 27 -3.90 24.95 2.97
C SER A 27 -5.10 24.07 2.58
N ASN A 28 -5.23 22.91 3.24
CA ASN A 28 -6.43 22.05 3.17
C ASN A 28 -7.69 22.70 3.81
N LEU A 29 -7.61 23.98 4.21
CA LEU A 29 -8.76 24.82 4.54
C LEU A 29 -9.49 25.33 3.29
N TYR A 30 -8.89 25.19 2.12
CA TYR A 30 -9.46 25.59 0.82
C TYR A 30 -9.71 24.37 -0.05
N ASP A 31 -10.67 24.48 -0.94
CA ASP A 31 -10.89 23.44 -1.96
C ASP A 31 -9.72 23.39 -2.93
N ILE A 32 -9.21 22.19 -3.15
CA ILE A 32 -8.14 21.89 -4.09
C ILE A 32 -8.70 20.98 -5.20
N PRO A 33 -9.11 21.55 -6.35
CA PRO A 33 -9.79 20.77 -7.41
C PRO A 33 -8.97 19.57 -7.92
N HIS A 34 -7.64 19.69 -7.96
CA HIS A 34 -6.76 18.57 -8.30
C HIS A 34 -6.83 17.45 -7.27
N GLN A 35 -6.91 17.77 -5.99
CA GLN A 35 -7.02 16.78 -4.91
C GLN A 35 -8.35 16.02 -5.00
N THR A 36 -9.47 16.73 -5.15
CA THR A 36 -10.80 16.13 -5.29
C THR A 36 -10.87 15.17 -6.48
N ARG A 37 -10.46 15.63 -7.67
CA ARG A 37 -10.45 14.77 -8.86
C ARG A 37 -9.51 13.59 -8.74
N LEU A 38 -8.37 13.74 -8.06
CA LEU A 38 -7.45 12.62 -7.84
C LEU A 38 -8.06 11.60 -6.88
N ALA A 39 -8.75 12.04 -5.82
CA ALA A 39 -9.48 11.17 -4.92
C ALA A 39 -10.54 10.35 -5.66
N GLU A 40 -11.37 11.00 -6.48
CA GLU A 40 -12.40 10.34 -7.30
C GLU A 40 -11.81 9.27 -8.22
N ARG A 41 -10.70 9.58 -8.92
CA ARG A 41 -10.01 8.61 -9.79
C ARG A 41 -9.47 7.42 -9.00
N LEU A 42 -8.79 7.68 -7.89
CA LEU A 42 -8.21 6.62 -7.07
C LEU A 42 -9.29 5.75 -6.42
N CYS A 43 -10.38 6.34 -5.95
CA CYS A 43 -11.53 5.61 -5.42
C CYS A 43 -12.15 4.71 -6.50
N THR A 44 -12.36 5.22 -7.71
CA THR A 44 -12.85 4.44 -8.85
C THR A 44 -11.93 3.26 -9.19
N LEU A 45 -10.61 3.50 -9.25
CA LEU A 45 -9.62 2.48 -9.57
C LEU A 45 -9.49 1.40 -8.48
N SER A 46 -9.74 1.76 -7.24
CA SER A 46 -9.55 0.88 -6.08
C SER A 46 -10.84 0.25 -5.55
N GLY A 47 -12.02 0.77 -5.90
CA GLY A 47 -13.28 0.37 -5.26
C GLY A 47 -13.39 0.87 -3.81
N MET A 48 -12.67 1.96 -3.46
CA MET A 48 -12.76 2.62 -2.17
C MET A 48 -13.70 3.84 -2.24
N ASP A 49 -14.12 4.33 -1.08
CA ASP A 49 -15.10 5.42 -0.98
C ASP A 49 -14.43 6.77 -0.69
N ASN A 50 -13.34 6.77 0.09
CA ASN A 50 -12.65 7.98 0.53
C ASN A 50 -11.13 7.87 0.40
N ALA A 51 -10.47 9.04 0.31
CA ALA A 51 -9.02 9.17 0.22
C ALA A 51 -8.49 10.21 1.22
N PHE A 52 -7.46 9.86 1.99
CA PHE A 52 -6.66 10.78 2.77
C PHE A 52 -5.27 10.92 2.14
N PHE A 53 -4.90 12.14 1.77
CA PHE A 53 -3.60 12.44 1.15
C PHE A 53 -2.53 12.79 2.16
N CYS A 54 -1.31 12.30 1.93
CA CYS A 54 -0.10 12.57 2.69
C CYS A 54 1.12 12.61 1.75
N ASN A 55 2.35 12.51 2.26
CA ASN A 55 3.55 12.74 1.47
C ASN A 55 4.38 11.46 1.23
N SER A 56 4.04 10.38 1.89
CA SER A 56 4.82 9.14 1.82
C SER A 56 3.97 7.90 2.15
N GLY A 57 4.48 6.72 1.80
CA GLY A 57 3.87 5.46 2.19
C GLY A 57 3.87 5.23 3.71
N ALA A 58 4.89 5.73 4.41
CA ALA A 58 4.92 5.65 5.88
C ALA A 58 3.77 6.44 6.50
N GLU A 59 3.52 7.67 6.02
CA GLU A 59 2.38 8.48 6.50
C GLU A 59 1.03 7.84 6.14
N ALA A 60 0.91 7.25 4.94
CA ALA A 60 -0.29 6.52 4.55
C ALA A 60 -0.56 5.32 5.47
N ASN A 61 0.48 4.57 5.83
CA ASN A 61 0.38 3.45 6.76
C ASN A 61 0.11 3.92 8.22
N GLU A 62 0.67 5.06 8.64
CA GLU A 62 0.29 5.69 9.91
C GLU A 62 -1.21 6.03 9.96
N ALA A 63 -1.77 6.55 8.86
CA ALA A 63 -3.20 6.80 8.76
C ALA A 63 -4.01 5.50 8.88
N ALA A 64 -3.62 4.43 8.18
CA ALA A 64 -4.26 3.11 8.27
C ALA A 64 -4.21 2.53 9.70
N ILE A 65 -3.05 2.60 10.37
CA ILE A 65 -2.90 2.15 11.76
C ILE A 65 -3.79 2.98 12.71
N LYS A 66 -3.89 4.29 12.48
CA LYS A 66 -4.79 5.16 13.25
C LYS A 66 -6.26 4.85 13.03
N LEU A 67 -6.69 4.52 11.79
CA LEU A 67 -8.05 4.03 11.51
C LEU A 67 -8.36 2.79 12.34
N ALA A 68 -7.47 1.79 12.32
CA ALA A 68 -7.64 0.57 13.10
C ALA A 68 -7.78 0.85 14.60
N ARG A 69 -6.91 1.69 15.16
CA ARG A 69 -6.98 2.08 16.57
C ARG A 69 -8.27 2.82 16.91
N LEU A 70 -8.69 3.74 16.03
CA LEU A 70 -9.92 4.50 16.23
C LEU A 70 -11.16 3.59 16.21
N LYS A 71 -11.23 2.62 15.28
CA LYS A 71 -12.28 1.59 15.26
C LYS A 71 -12.34 0.85 16.59
N GLY A 72 -11.21 0.33 17.05
CA GLY A 72 -11.15 -0.42 18.30
C GLY A 72 -11.61 0.40 19.51
N ASN A 73 -11.10 1.64 19.63
CA ASN A 73 -11.48 2.51 20.74
C ASN A 73 -12.98 2.88 20.71
N ARG A 74 -13.56 3.13 19.53
CA ARG A 74 -15.01 3.37 19.39
C ARG A 74 -15.84 2.15 19.80
N ALA A 75 -15.33 0.95 19.56
CA ALA A 75 -15.95 -0.30 20.02
C ALA A 75 -15.69 -0.63 21.50
N GLY A 76 -15.05 0.26 22.26
CA GLY A 76 -14.73 0.05 23.68
C GLY A 76 -13.49 -0.84 23.94
N ASN A 77 -12.75 -1.20 22.91
CA ASN A 77 -11.47 -1.88 23.05
C ASN A 77 -10.36 -0.85 23.29
N HIS A 78 -9.90 -0.71 24.54
CA HIS A 78 -8.90 0.27 24.93
C HIS A 78 -7.45 -0.15 24.64
N THR A 79 -7.24 -1.37 24.16
CA THR A 79 -5.93 -1.92 23.78
C THR A 79 -5.98 -2.53 22.36
N PRO A 80 -6.48 -1.80 21.35
CA PRO A 80 -6.65 -2.34 20.02
C PRO A 80 -5.32 -2.76 19.43
N SER A 81 -5.29 -3.97 18.86
CA SER A 81 -4.10 -4.54 18.23
C SER A 81 -4.29 -4.76 16.75
N VAL A 82 -3.20 -4.65 16.00
CA VAL A 82 -3.13 -4.87 14.55
C VAL A 82 -2.26 -6.09 14.29
N VAL A 83 -2.75 -7.06 13.53
CA VAL A 83 -1.94 -8.20 13.06
C VAL A 83 -1.05 -7.70 11.93
N VAL A 84 0.23 -8.03 12.01
CA VAL A 84 1.26 -7.76 10.99
C VAL A 84 2.08 -9.01 10.72
N VAL A 85 2.80 -9.07 9.61
CA VAL A 85 3.51 -10.29 9.23
C VAL A 85 5.02 -10.14 9.22
N ASP A 86 5.73 -11.26 9.41
CA ASP A 86 7.18 -11.32 9.32
C ASP A 86 7.66 -10.96 7.91
N GLY A 87 8.81 -10.31 7.82
CA GLY A 87 9.42 -9.90 6.57
C GLY A 87 8.76 -8.69 5.91
N SER A 88 7.67 -8.14 6.46
CA SER A 88 7.01 -6.94 5.94
C SER A 88 7.83 -5.67 6.14
N PHE A 89 7.54 -4.65 5.33
CA PHE A 89 8.08 -3.31 5.48
C PHE A 89 7.01 -2.24 5.26
N HIS A 90 6.66 -1.52 6.33
CA HIS A 90 5.59 -0.52 6.29
C HIS A 90 6.07 0.93 6.48
N GLY A 91 7.35 1.14 6.80
CA GLY A 91 7.93 2.47 6.98
C GLY A 91 8.95 2.55 8.11
N ARG A 92 9.36 3.79 8.45
CA ARG A 92 10.40 4.10 9.44
C ARG A 92 9.93 5.03 10.56
N THR A 93 8.67 5.43 10.61
CA THR A 93 8.07 6.10 11.77
C THR A 93 7.83 5.09 12.89
N MET A 94 7.65 5.51 14.13
CA MET A 94 7.60 4.57 15.26
C MET A 94 6.52 3.49 15.12
N ALA A 95 5.31 3.83 14.63
CA ALA A 95 4.28 2.82 14.45
C ALA A 95 4.58 1.92 13.23
N THR A 96 4.94 2.49 12.08
CA THR A 96 5.26 1.69 10.89
C THR A 96 6.54 0.87 11.04
N LEU A 97 7.52 1.36 11.81
CA LEU A 97 8.72 0.62 12.19
C LEU A 97 8.35 -0.61 13.03
N THR A 98 7.47 -0.43 14.01
CA THR A 98 6.98 -1.53 14.86
C THR A 98 6.19 -2.54 14.04
N ALA A 99 5.35 -2.07 13.12
CA ALA A 99 4.57 -2.93 12.21
C ALA A 99 5.46 -3.73 11.24
N SER A 100 6.62 -3.18 10.83
CA SER A 100 7.56 -3.85 9.92
C SER A 100 8.14 -5.13 10.52
N GLY A 101 8.28 -6.18 9.70
CA GLY A 101 8.70 -7.53 10.10
C GLY A 101 10.21 -7.73 10.18
N SER A 102 11.03 -6.68 10.11
CA SER A 102 12.48 -6.77 10.06
C SER A 102 13.14 -6.29 11.35
N ARG A 103 13.68 -7.22 12.13
CA ARG A 103 14.46 -6.90 13.36
C ARG A 103 15.65 -5.96 13.07
N LYS A 104 16.25 -6.08 11.90
CA LYS A 104 17.38 -5.23 11.50
C LYS A 104 17.03 -3.74 11.47
N VAL A 105 15.81 -3.39 11.08
CA VAL A 105 15.38 -1.98 11.00
C VAL A 105 14.83 -1.46 12.33
N GLN A 106 14.48 -2.35 13.26
CA GLN A 106 13.96 -2.02 14.60
C GLN A 106 15.06 -1.83 15.64
N ALA A 107 16.17 -2.53 15.48
CA ALA A 107 17.27 -2.56 16.46
C ALA A 107 17.80 -1.15 16.78
N GLY A 108 17.84 -0.80 18.05
CA GLY A 108 18.30 0.49 18.56
C GLY A 108 17.19 1.55 18.69
N PHE A 109 15.94 1.21 18.37
CA PHE A 109 14.78 2.11 18.49
C PHE A 109 13.75 1.62 19.51
N GLU A 110 14.14 0.67 20.36
CA GLU A 110 13.30 0.19 21.46
C GLU A 110 13.16 1.28 22.56
N PRO A 111 12.03 1.33 23.30
CA PRO A 111 10.91 0.39 23.22
C PRO A 111 10.02 0.62 22.00
N LEU A 112 9.66 -0.46 21.31
CA LEU A 112 8.72 -0.40 20.20
C LEU A 112 7.30 -0.09 20.68
N LEU A 113 6.46 0.38 19.78
CA LEU A 113 5.09 0.75 20.09
C LEU A 113 4.23 -0.52 20.36
N GLY A 114 3.42 -0.53 21.42
CA GLY A 114 2.46 -1.61 21.69
C GLY A 114 1.28 -1.63 20.70
N GLY A 115 0.51 -2.73 20.74
CA GLY A 115 -0.68 -2.92 19.92
C GLY A 115 -0.41 -3.54 18.54
N PHE A 116 0.60 -4.39 18.46
CA PHE A 116 0.87 -5.20 17.25
C PHE A 116 1.05 -6.68 17.65
N VAL A 117 0.42 -7.57 16.88
CA VAL A 117 0.55 -9.02 16.98
C VAL A 117 1.18 -9.52 15.69
N ARG A 118 2.19 -10.38 15.77
CA ARG A 118 2.96 -10.83 14.62
C ARG A 118 2.63 -12.26 14.24
N ALA A 119 2.46 -12.50 12.92
CA ALA A 119 2.26 -13.81 12.33
C ALA A 119 3.32 -14.07 11.24
N PRO A 120 3.63 -15.33 10.92
CA PRO A 120 4.38 -15.67 9.71
C PRO A 120 3.60 -15.23 8.45
N PHE A 121 4.33 -14.82 7.40
CA PHE A 121 3.72 -14.50 6.11
C PHE A 121 3.22 -15.78 5.42
N ASN A 122 2.05 -15.72 4.79
CA ASN A 122 1.43 -16.84 4.06
C ASN A 122 1.07 -18.04 4.96
N ASP A 123 0.83 -17.82 6.24
CA ASP A 123 0.43 -18.85 7.22
C ASP A 123 -0.97 -18.52 7.77
N ILE A 124 -2.00 -19.06 7.10
CA ILE A 124 -3.40 -18.82 7.45
C ILE A 124 -3.75 -19.45 8.79
N ASP A 125 -3.17 -20.60 9.14
CA ASP A 125 -3.45 -21.29 10.40
C ASP A 125 -2.94 -20.47 11.59
N ALA A 126 -1.75 -19.87 11.47
CA ALA A 126 -1.23 -18.97 12.49
C ALA A 126 -2.11 -17.72 12.66
N ILE A 127 -2.64 -17.15 11.56
CA ILE A 127 -3.53 -15.99 11.62
C ILE A 127 -4.88 -16.36 12.23
N GLN A 128 -5.43 -17.54 11.89
CA GLN A 128 -6.65 -18.06 12.53
C GLN A 128 -6.45 -18.28 14.04
N ALA A 129 -5.32 -18.87 14.44
CA ALA A 129 -5.01 -19.06 15.87
C ALA A 129 -4.90 -17.72 16.62
N ILE A 130 -4.37 -16.67 15.97
CA ILE A 130 -4.37 -15.32 16.55
C ILE A 130 -5.81 -14.82 16.69
N ALA A 131 -6.64 -15.01 15.68
CA ALA A 131 -8.04 -14.56 15.69
C ALA A 131 -8.84 -15.21 16.81
N ASP A 132 -8.63 -16.48 17.04
CA ASP A 132 -9.35 -17.26 18.07
C ASP A 132 -8.91 -16.91 19.50
N ASN A 133 -7.66 -16.45 19.69
CA ASN A 133 -7.07 -16.28 21.02
C ASN A 133 -6.77 -14.81 21.40
N ASN A 134 -6.96 -13.83 20.49
CA ASN A 134 -6.65 -12.42 20.77
C ASN A 134 -7.85 -11.51 20.50
N PRO A 135 -8.77 -11.37 21.46
CA PRO A 135 -9.98 -10.56 21.28
C PRO A 135 -9.70 -9.05 21.11
N GLY A 136 -8.47 -8.60 21.39
CA GLY A 136 -8.04 -7.22 21.21
C GLY A 136 -7.69 -6.85 19.78
N VAL A 137 -7.62 -7.81 18.85
CA VAL A 137 -7.30 -7.53 17.44
C VAL A 137 -8.48 -6.88 16.73
N VAL A 138 -8.20 -5.80 15.98
CA VAL A 138 -9.22 -5.00 15.27
C VAL A 138 -8.93 -4.86 13.77
N ALA A 139 -7.73 -5.21 13.34
CA ALA A 139 -7.31 -5.10 11.95
C ALA A 139 -6.11 -6.00 11.64
N MET A 140 -5.88 -6.21 10.37
CA MET A 140 -4.65 -6.80 9.82
C MET A 140 -4.05 -5.86 8.78
N LEU A 141 -2.72 -5.62 8.83
CA LEU A 141 -1.96 -4.84 7.85
C LEU A 141 -0.94 -5.75 7.18
N VAL A 142 -1.01 -5.89 5.85
CA VAL A 142 -0.15 -6.79 5.07
C VAL A 142 0.17 -6.22 3.70
N GLU A 143 1.39 -6.49 3.19
CA GLU A 143 1.72 -6.29 1.78
C GLU A 143 1.15 -7.47 0.97
N PRO A 144 0.43 -7.26 -0.15
CA PRO A 144 -0.02 -8.37 -1.01
C PRO A 144 1.12 -9.24 -1.53
N ILE A 145 2.27 -8.65 -1.73
CA ILE A 145 3.54 -9.31 -2.07
C ILE A 145 4.62 -8.64 -1.23
N LEU A 146 5.34 -9.40 -0.41
CA LEU A 146 6.43 -8.81 0.36
C LEU A 146 7.49 -8.20 -0.55
N GLY A 147 7.81 -6.93 -0.31
CA GLY A 147 8.75 -6.18 -1.11
C GLY A 147 10.19 -6.29 -0.61
N GLU A 148 10.50 -5.53 0.41
CA GLU A 148 11.84 -5.42 1.01
C GLU A 148 12.29 -6.74 1.65
N GLY A 149 11.35 -7.56 2.14
CA GLY A 149 11.59 -8.89 2.67
C GLY A 149 12.04 -9.92 1.63
N GLY A 150 12.00 -9.59 0.32
CA GLY A 150 12.59 -10.45 -0.70
C GLY A 150 11.67 -10.90 -1.83
N ILE A 151 10.67 -10.17 -2.21
CA ILE A 151 9.67 -10.51 -3.24
C ILE A 151 9.08 -11.90 -2.99
N HIS A 152 8.38 -12.06 -1.88
CA HIS A 152 7.62 -13.26 -1.59
C HIS A 152 6.19 -13.09 -2.08
N ILE A 153 5.79 -13.93 -3.02
CA ILE A 153 4.44 -14.01 -3.57
C ILE A 153 3.71 -15.05 -2.74
N PRO A 154 2.58 -14.73 -2.11
CA PRO A 154 1.82 -15.71 -1.35
C PRO A 154 1.06 -16.66 -2.26
N ASP A 155 0.46 -17.69 -1.69
CA ASP A 155 -0.48 -18.56 -2.37
C ASP A 155 -1.67 -17.75 -2.92
N SER A 156 -2.23 -18.20 -4.04
CA SER A 156 -3.31 -17.47 -4.72
C SER A 156 -4.56 -17.26 -3.87
N SER A 157 -4.82 -18.15 -2.91
CA SER A 157 -5.94 -18.08 -1.97
C SER A 157 -5.67 -17.20 -0.74
N TYR A 158 -4.43 -16.74 -0.54
CA TYR A 158 -4.03 -16.08 0.71
C TYR A 158 -4.88 -14.83 1.03
N LEU A 159 -4.97 -13.88 0.09
CA LEU A 159 -5.73 -12.64 0.33
C LEU A 159 -7.23 -12.91 0.54
N THR A 160 -7.81 -13.87 -0.17
CA THR A 160 -9.21 -14.27 0.01
C THR A 160 -9.42 -14.89 1.39
N ALA A 161 -8.52 -15.77 1.83
CA ALA A 161 -8.60 -16.34 3.17
C ALA A 161 -8.44 -15.28 4.27
N LEU A 162 -7.55 -14.29 4.08
CA LEU A 162 -7.45 -13.14 5.00
C LEU A 162 -8.76 -12.35 5.06
N ARG A 163 -9.40 -12.12 3.91
CA ARG A 163 -10.70 -11.43 3.86
C ARG A 163 -11.75 -12.17 4.66
N GLU A 164 -11.84 -13.50 4.50
CA GLU A 164 -12.79 -14.35 5.23
C GLU A 164 -12.57 -14.31 6.74
N ILE A 165 -11.30 -14.34 7.19
CA ILE A 165 -10.98 -14.22 8.63
C ILE A 165 -11.38 -12.83 9.13
N CYS A 166 -11.00 -11.77 8.41
CA CYS A 166 -11.31 -10.40 8.80
C CYS A 166 -12.84 -10.17 8.88
N ASP A 167 -13.60 -10.70 7.92
CA ASP A 167 -15.09 -10.59 7.94
C ASP A 167 -15.69 -11.29 9.16
N ARG A 168 -15.23 -12.52 9.45
CA ARG A 168 -15.73 -13.32 10.57
C ARG A 168 -15.47 -12.68 11.92
N HIS A 169 -14.31 -12.03 12.08
CA HIS A 169 -13.88 -11.39 13.31
C HIS A 169 -14.11 -9.88 13.34
N GLN A 170 -14.73 -9.32 12.31
CA GLN A 170 -15.00 -7.88 12.16
C GLN A 170 -13.71 -7.03 12.21
N TRP A 171 -12.61 -7.54 11.66
CA TRP A 171 -11.36 -6.82 11.52
C TRP A 171 -11.34 -6.01 10.21
N LEU A 172 -10.62 -4.90 10.21
CA LEU A 172 -10.25 -4.24 8.97
C LEU A 172 -9.14 -5.01 8.27
N LEU A 173 -9.35 -5.38 7.01
CA LEU A 173 -8.27 -5.84 6.14
C LEU A 173 -7.64 -4.61 5.47
N MET A 174 -6.39 -4.32 5.83
CA MET A 174 -5.63 -3.18 5.34
C MET A 174 -4.46 -3.69 4.47
N LEU A 175 -4.43 -3.28 3.20
CA LEU A 175 -3.39 -3.69 2.27
C LEU A 175 -2.40 -2.55 2.00
N ASP A 176 -1.13 -2.81 2.29
CA ASP A 176 -0.03 -1.91 1.93
C ASP A 176 0.38 -2.16 0.47
N GLU A 177 -0.15 -1.35 -0.42
CA GLU A 177 0.13 -1.35 -1.86
C GLU A 177 1.18 -0.29 -2.26
N VAL A 178 1.90 0.25 -1.31
CA VAL A 178 2.93 1.27 -1.53
C VAL A 178 4.00 0.79 -2.52
N GLN A 179 4.27 -0.51 -2.55
CA GLN A 179 5.25 -1.08 -3.48
C GLN A 179 4.63 -1.92 -4.60
N THR A 180 3.45 -2.46 -4.41
CA THR A 180 2.78 -3.36 -5.35
C THR A 180 1.79 -2.65 -6.26
N GLY A 181 1.24 -1.52 -5.84
CA GLY A 181 0.33 -0.70 -6.61
C GLY A 181 0.96 0.05 -7.80
N ASN A 182 0.16 0.89 -8.43
CA ASN A 182 0.55 1.74 -9.57
C ASN A 182 1.08 0.91 -10.75
N ALA A 183 0.30 -0.07 -11.20
CA ALA A 183 0.56 -0.96 -12.34
C ALA A 183 1.75 -1.93 -12.16
N ARG A 184 2.42 -1.95 -10.99
CA ARG A 184 3.66 -2.71 -10.78
C ARG A 184 3.51 -4.21 -11.01
N THR A 185 2.35 -4.78 -10.71
CA THR A 185 2.10 -6.23 -10.78
C THR A 185 1.32 -6.66 -12.03
N GLY A 186 0.96 -5.72 -12.91
CA GLY A 186 0.12 -5.97 -14.08
C GLY A 186 -1.35 -5.58 -13.90
N ARG A 187 -1.75 -5.23 -12.69
CA ARG A 187 -3.00 -4.54 -12.35
C ARG A 187 -2.68 -3.21 -11.67
N TYR A 188 -3.65 -2.31 -11.55
CA TYR A 188 -3.41 -1.03 -10.87
C TYR A 188 -3.02 -1.26 -9.41
N PHE A 189 -3.76 -2.13 -8.70
CA PHE A 189 -3.42 -2.67 -7.39
C PHE A 189 -3.23 -4.18 -7.45
N ALA A 190 -2.33 -4.73 -6.65
CA ALA A 190 -2.02 -6.17 -6.67
C ALA A 190 -3.20 -7.02 -6.20
N TYR A 191 -4.01 -6.56 -5.23
CA TYR A 191 -5.18 -7.32 -4.79
C TYR A 191 -6.20 -7.57 -5.90
N GLN A 192 -6.19 -6.79 -6.99
CA GLN A 192 -7.06 -6.98 -8.15
C GLN A 192 -6.73 -8.26 -8.97
N HIS A 193 -5.69 -8.99 -8.59
CA HIS A 193 -5.43 -10.34 -9.09
C HIS A 193 -6.24 -11.43 -8.34
N SER A 194 -6.93 -11.05 -7.28
CA SER A 194 -7.76 -11.93 -6.45
C SER A 194 -9.17 -11.35 -6.29
N ASP A 195 -10.10 -12.15 -5.79
CA ASP A 195 -11.46 -11.70 -5.46
C ASP A 195 -11.54 -11.03 -4.07
N CYS A 196 -10.43 -10.48 -3.61
CA CYS A 196 -10.34 -9.81 -2.32
C CYS A 196 -10.51 -8.30 -2.49
N LEU A 197 -11.51 -7.71 -1.84
CA LEU A 197 -11.65 -6.27 -1.71
C LEU A 197 -11.36 -5.87 -0.25
N PRO A 198 -10.23 -5.17 0.01
CA PRO A 198 -9.86 -4.77 1.38
C PRO A 198 -10.72 -3.59 1.87
N ASP A 199 -10.63 -3.28 3.17
CA ASP A 199 -11.29 -2.12 3.77
C ASP A 199 -10.43 -0.86 3.67
N VAL A 200 -9.10 -1.03 3.65
CA VAL A 200 -8.13 0.07 3.54
C VAL A 200 -7.01 -0.33 2.58
N VAL A 201 -6.61 0.60 1.72
CA VAL A 201 -5.46 0.47 0.81
C VAL A 201 -4.54 1.66 0.99
N THR A 202 -3.25 1.42 1.18
CA THR A 202 -2.26 2.49 1.17
C THR A 202 -1.43 2.46 -0.11
N THR A 203 -1.15 3.62 -0.69
CA THR A 203 -0.34 3.74 -1.90
C THR A 203 0.58 4.96 -1.84
N ALA A 204 1.68 4.93 -2.58
CA ALA A 204 2.66 6.02 -2.69
C ALA A 204 3.63 5.74 -3.85
N LYS A 205 4.90 6.06 -3.70
CA LYS A 205 6.01 5.71 -4.63
C LYS A 205 5.66 5.97 -6.09
N GLY A 206 5.24 4.94 -6.82
CA GLY A 206 4.88 5.01 -8.24
C GLY A 206 3.79 6.04 -8.55
N LEU A 207 2.91 6.33 -7.61
CA LEU A 207 1.84 7.31 -7.77
C LEU A 207 2.36 8.71 -8.13
N GLY A 208 3.48 9.14 -7.55
CA GLY A 208 4.09 10.44 -7.85
C GLY A 208 5.24 10.36 -8.85
N ASN A 209 5.70 9.16 -9.21
CA ASN A 209 6.86 8.90 -10.07
C ASN A 209 8.10 9.72 -9.68
N GLY A 210 8.34 9.92 -8.39
CA GLY A 210 9.45 10.71 -7.84
C GLY A 210 9.00 11.92 -7.03
N VAL A 211 7.79 12.43 -7.24
CA VAL A 211 7.18 13.47 -6.40
C VAL A 211 6.65 12.84 -5.11
N PRO A 212 6.94 13.41 -3.93
CA PRO A 212 6.41 12.92 -2.67
C PRO A 212 4.88 13.01 -2.61
N ILE A 213 4.23 11.86 -2.56
CA ILE A 213 2.79 11.70 -2.36
C ILE A 213 2.51 10.32 -1.79
N GLY A 214 1.57 10.25 -0.86
CA GLY A 214 1.01 9.02 -0.33
C GLY A 214 -0.49 9.17 -0.15
N VAL A 215 -1.22 8.08 -0.15
CA VAL A 215 -2.66 8.07 0.01
C VAL A 215 -3.07 6.86 0.85
N CYS A 216 -3.95 7.10 1.82
CA CYS A 216 -4.71 6.07 2.51
C CYS A 216 -6.14 6.12 1.98
N LEU A 217 -6.55 5.06 1.31
CA LEU A 217 -7.88 4.86 0.75
C LEU A 217 -8.68 3.97 1.69
N ALA A 218 -9.96 4.25 1.88
CA ALA A 218 -10.82 3.47 2.76
C ALA A 218 -12.22 3.33 2.18
N ARG A 219 -12.92 2.23 2.56
CA ARG A 219 -14.32 1.99 2.18
C ARG A 219 -15.18 1.59 3.37
N GLY A 220 -16.49 1.68 3.19
CA GLY A 220 -17.50 1.27 4.17
C GLY A 220 -17.24 1.90 5.54
N GLU A 221 -17.31 1.11 6.61
CA GLU A 221 -17.06 1.60 7.98
C GLU A 221 -15.72 2.34 8.10
N ALA A 222 -14.66 1.86 7.45
CA ALA A 222 -13.34 2.49 7.54
C ALA A 222 -13.32 3.90 6.96
N ALA A 223 -14.11 4.18 5.93
CA ALA A 223 -14.21 5.50 5.30
C ALA A 223 -14.87 6.55 6.21
N GLU A 224 -15.69 6.12 7.18
CA GLU A 224 -16.42 6.99 8.12
C GLU A 224 -15.70 7.21 9.45
N LEU A 225 -14.55 6.55 9.66
CA LEU A 225 -13.84 6.63 10.94
C LEU A 225 -13.21 7.99 11.17
N PHE A 226 -12.51 8.54 10.18
CA PHE A 226 -11.92 9.86 10.31
C PHE A 226 -12.98 10.96 10.10
N VAL A 227 -13.06 11.84 11.08
CA VAL A 227 -13.83 13.09 11.01
C VAL A 227 -12.88 14.29 11.16
N PRO A 228 -13.29 15.49 10.79
CA PRO A 228 -12.46 16.70 10.95
C PRO A 228 -11.79 16.78 12.32
N GLY A 229 -10.47 17.00 12.34
CA GLY A 229 -9.65 17.07 13.55
C GLY A 229 -9.00 15.76 13.99
N ASN A 230 -9.39 14.59 13.47
CA ASN A 230 -8.78 13.32 13.88
C ASN A 230 -7.37 13.11 13.30
N HIS A 231 -7.16 13.55 12.06
CA HIS A 231 -5.89 13.40 11.36
C HIS A 231 -5.70 14.53 10.36
N GLY A 232 -4.44 14.82 9.97
CA GLY A 232 -4.14 15.87 9.04
C GLY A 232 -2.70 15.77 8.51
N SER A 233 -2.46 16.44 7.39
CA SER A 233 -1.14 16.60 6.78
C SER A 233 -1.05 17.99 6.16
N THR A 234 -0.01 18.75 6.51
CA THR A 234 0.18 20.12 5.99
C THR A 234 0.33 20.12 4.46
N PHE A 235 1.14 19.21 3.91
CA PHE A 235 1.45 19.16 2.48
C PHE A 235 0.68 18.07 1.73
N GLY A 236 -0.04 17.18 2.44
CA GLY A 236 -0.77 16.08 1.82
C GLY A 236 -1.82 16.60 0.84
N GLY A 237 -1.79 16.09 -0.40
CA GLY A 237 -2.74 16.48 -1.45
C GLY A 237 -2.55 17.88 -2.00
N ASN A 238 -1.35 18.47 -1.88
CA ASN A 238 -1.08 19.78 -2.47
C ASN A 238 -1.22 19.76 -4.01
N PRO A 239 -1.51 20.94 -4.62
CA PRO A 239 -1.73 21.02 -6.07
C PRO A 239 -0.62 20.42 -6.92
N LEU A 240 0.65 20.65 -6.56
CA LEU A 240 1.80 20.16 -7.34
C LEU A 240 1.88 18.64 -7.33
N ALA A 241 1.76 18.02 -6.17
CA ALA A 241 1.82 16.57 -6.02
C ALA A 241 0.62 15.89 -6.72
N CYS A 242 -0.58 16.48 -6.61
CA CYS A 242 -1.77 15.98 -7.29
C CYS A 242 -1.66 16.09 -8.81
N ALA A 243 -1.11 17.19 -9.35
CA ALA A 243 -0.87 17.34 -10.79
C ALA A 243 0.09 16.27 -11.33
N ALA A 244 1.18 15.99 -10.60
CA ALA A 244 2.09 14.90 -10.94
C ALA A 244 1.39 13.54 -10.95
N ALA A 245 0.58 13.25 -9.92
CA ALA A 245 -0.15 11.99 -9.81
C ALA A 245 -1.19 11.83 -10.93
N HIS A 246 -1.90 12.89 -11.32
CA HIS A 246 -2.80 12.86 -12.49
C HIS A 246 -2.04 12.48 -13.76
N ALA A 247 -0.89 13.12 -14.02
CA ALA A 247 -0.08 12.78 -15.19
C ALA A 247 0.43 11.34 -15.16
N VAL A 248 0.73 10.79 -13.98
CA VAL A 248 1.09 9.37 -13.83
C VAL A 248 -0.10 8.47 -14.18
N LEU A 249 -1.29 8.76 -13.67
CA LEU A 249 -2.50 7.99 -13.97
C LEU A 249 -2.80 8.01 -15.47
N ASP A 250 -2.71 9.19 -16.10
CA ASP A 250 -2.93 9.35 -17.54
C ASP A 250 -1.98 8.46 -18.36
N VAL A 251 -0.68 8.44 -18.01
CA VAL A 251 0.30 7.57 -18.69
C VAL A 251 -0.01 6.08 -18.45
N ILE A 252 -0.37 5.70 -17.24
CA ILE A 252 -0.71 4.30 -16.94
C ILE A 252 -1.89 3.82 -17.80
N GLU A 253 -2.92 4.65 -17.95
CA GLU A 253 -4.13 4.35 -18.71
C GLU A 253 -3.86 4.38 -20.23
N GLU A 254 -3.31 5.49 -20.77
CA GLU A 254 -3.13 5.72 -22.19
C GLU A 254 -2.10 4.78 -22.83
N ASP A 255 -1.00 4.49 -22.12
CA ASP A 255 0.08 3.64 -22.63
C ASP A 255 -0.12 2.15 -22.25
N GLY A 256 -1.22 1.80 -21.60
CA GLY A 256 -1.53 0.41 -21.23
C GLY A 256 -0.47 -0.24 -20.32
N ILE A 257 0.08 0.53 -19.38
CA ILE A 257 1.23 0.12 -18.56
C ILE A 257 0.95 -1.17 -17.76
N CYS A 258 -0.29 -1.39 -17.31
CA CYS A 258 -0.65 -2.63 -16.61
C CYS A 258 -0.37 -3.87 -17.50
N ALA A 259 -0.91 -3.90 -18.71
CA ALA A 259 -0.72 -5.01 -19.65
C ALA A 259 0.76 -5.15 -20.06
N HIS A 260 1.45 -4.03 -20.23
CA HIS A 260 2.89 -4.04 -20.53
C HIS A 260 3.69 -4.66 -19.37
N ALA A 261 3.44 -4.26 -18.13
CA ALA A 261 4.12 -4.79 -16.95
C ALA A 261 3.87 -6.29 -16.77
N GLU A 262 2.65 -6.77 -17.02
CA GLU A 262 2.31 -8.19 -16.98
C GLU A 262 3.10 -8.98 -18.04
N THR A 263 3.08 -8.52 -19.29
CA THR A 263 3.74 -9.17 -20.42
C THR A 263 5.26 -9.24 -20.23
N GLN A 264 5.89 -8.10 -19.92
CA GLN A 264 7.33 -8.04 -19.69
C GLN A 264 7.76 -8.81 -18.45
N GLY A 265 6.96 -8.78 -17.39
CA GLY A 265 7.23 -9.55 -16.17
C GLY A 265 7.26 -11.05 -16.43
N ARG A 266 6.28 -11.57 -17.14
CA ARG A 266 6.22 -12.97 -17.56
C ARG A 266 7.46 -13.34 -18.39
N ARG A 267 7.78 -12.54 -19.40
CA ARG A 267 8.96 -12.74 -20.25
C ARG A 267 10.26 -12.77 -19.44
N ILE A 268 10.43 -11.85 -18.48
CA ILE A 268 11.63 -11.80 -17.61
C ILE A 268 11.73 -13.08 -16.79
N VAL A 269 10.65 -13.50 -16.13
CA VAL A 269 10.66 -14.71 -15.30
C VAL A 269 10.97 -15.95 -16.13
N GLU A 270 10.36 -16.12 -17.30
CA GLU A 270 10.60 -17.24 -18.21
C GLU A 270 12.05 -17.26 -18.72
N THR A 271 12.58 -16.09 -19.14
CA THR A 271 13.97 -15.96 -19.59
C THR A 271 14.95 -16.34 -18.48
N LEU A 272 14.71 -15.83 -17.25
CA LEU A 272 15.56 -16.16 -16.10
C LEU A 272 15.48 -17.64 -15.73
N ARG A 273 14.31 -18.25 -15.74
CA ARG A 273 14.15 -19.69 -15.48
C ARG A 273 14.93 -20.53 -16.48
N THR A 274 14.83 -20.19 -17.76
CA THR A 274 15.56 -20.89 -18.83
C THR A 274 17.07 -20.68 -18.70
N ALA A 275 17.53 -19.44 -18.53
CA ALA A 275 18.95 -19.12 -18.47
C ALA A 275 19.66 -19.68 -17.21
N LEU A 276 18.91 -19.88 -16.13
CA LEU A 276 19.43 -20.34 -14.85
C LEU A 276 19.10 -21.82 -14.56
N ALA A 277 18.49 -22.52 -15.50
CA ALA A 277 18.19 -23.94 -15.38
C ALA A 277 19.50 -24.74 -15.16
N GLY A 278 19.51 -25.56 -14.11
CA GLY A 278 20.70 -26.37 -13.73
C GLY A 278 21.78 -25.60 -12.94
N ASN A 279 21.60 -24.33 -12.63
CA ASN A 279 22.52 -23.61 -11.76
C ASN A 279 22.16 -23.85 -10.28
N ASN A 280 22.93 -24.69 -9.60
CA ASN A 280 22.70 -25.07 -8.20
C ASN A 280 22.81 -23.90 -7.18
N ALA A 281 23.35 -22.76 -7.59
CA ALA A 281 23.38 -21.55 -6.75
C ALA A 281 22.05 -20.78 -6.76
N VAL A 282 21.13 -21.14 -7.67
CA VAL A 282 19.81 -20.52 -7.79
C VAL A 282 18.75 -21.47 -7.26
N LYS A 283 18.13 -21.12 -6.14
CA LYS A 283 17.07 -21.97 -5.55
C LYS A 283 15.73 -21.78 -6.27
N GLU A 284 15.42 -20.56 -6.68
CA GLU A 284 14.11 -20.20 -7.21
C GLU A 284 14.21 -18.95 -8.09
N VAL A 285 13.36 -18.87 -9.12
CA VAL A 285 13.06 -17.64 -9.86
C VAL A 285 11.57 -17.36 -9.72
N ARG A 286 11.21 -16.25 -9.10
CA ARG A 286 9.83 -15.83 -8.85
C ARG A 286 9.61 -14.39 -9.23
N GLY A 287 8.36 -14.03 -9.54
CA GLY A 287 7.98 -12.65 -9.89
C GLY A 287 6.52 -12.55 -10.33
N MET A 288 5.97 -11.34 -10.24
CA MET A 288 4.66 -10.95 -10.72
C MET A 288 4.76 -9.55 -11.34
N GLY A 289 4.31 -9.39 -12.58
CA GLY A 289 4.49 -8.14 -13.33
C GLY A 289 5.97 -7.73 -13.39
N ALA A 290 6.25 -6.45 -13.25
CA ALA A 290 7.60 -5.89 -13.27
C ALA A 290 8.39 -6.10 -11.94
N ARG A 291 8.05 -7.15 -11.18
CA ARG A 291 8.76 -7.58 -9.95
C ARG A 291 9.26 -9.00 -10.15
N ALA A 292 10.57 -9.17 -10.17
CA ALA A 292 11.20 -10.48 -10.28
C ALA A 292 12.44 -10.57 -9.37
N ARG A 293 12.71 -11.78 -8.86
CA ARG A 293 13.89 -12.11 -8.05
C ARG A 293 14.39 -13.52 -8.40
N ARG A 294 15.70 -13.72 -8.31
CA ARG A 294 16.40 -15.00 -8.35
C ARG A 294 16.80 -15.42 -6.93
#